data_28320dad0b2de4597c48871238c302c4
#
_entry.id   28320dad0b2de4597c48871238c302c4
#
_cell.length_a   1.000
_cell.length_b   1.000
_cell.length_c   1.000
_cell.angle_alpha   90.00
_cell.angle_beta   90.00
_cell.angle_gamma   90.00
#
_symmetry.space_group_name_H-M   'P 1'
#
loop_
_entity.id
_entity.type
_entity.pdbx_description
1 polymer ?
#
loop_
_entity_poly.entity_id
_entity_poly.type
_entity_poly.pdbx_seq_one_letter_code
_entity_poly.pdbx_strand_id
1 'polypeptide(L)'
;VNLVVKKRNSIMELDEKKYLYLLFLLPLLVLVFLFNQYWKRKKQREFGDLELVQRLSPDSSVFKPILKLGVLLLALAGLILGLVNPKVGTKMETVKREGIDIVFAIDVSKSMLCEDVAPSRLEKSKQLVSQIINQLGNDRIGIVAYAGSSFPVLPITTDYSVAKMFLQSMNTDMVSSVGTSLDEAIRLSATYFDDKKTSKLLILVSDGEDHSEGAEAAAEEANKLGIKIITIGVGTPNGGTIPLRRNGVMEGLKRDSNNEVVITKLNSESLTTIAKATKGGYANGANTKEVIDYVKNALNNIEKTEFEATQMADFQSQFQWFLGFAFVLLFADVFLLERKTKWVNKLNLFNEKEQ
;
A
#
# COMPACT_ATOMS: atom_id res chain seq x y z
N VAL A 1 -9.53 2.00 -35.93
CA VAL A 1 -8.63 1.07 -35.22
C VAL A 1 -7.23 1.65 -35.30
N ASN A 2 -6.81 2.47 -34.35
CA ASN A 2 -5.43 2.93 -34.21
C ASN A 2 -4.88 2.39 -32.89
N LEU A 3 -4.11 1.30 -32.98
CA LEU A 3 -3.30 0.77 -31.92
C LEU A 3 -2.12 1.73 -31.68
N VAL A 4 -2.25 2.63 -30.70
CA VAL A 4 -1.12 3.37 -30.17
C VAL A 4 -0.35 2.45 -29.25
N VAL A 5 0.70 1.82 -29.79
CA VAL A 5 1.70 1.10 -28.97
C VAL A 5 2.52 2.15 -28.19
N LYS A 6 2.13 2.41 -26.96
CA LYS A 6 2.85 3.27 -26.03
C LYS A 6 4.15 2.56 -25.61
N LYS A 7 5.28 3.05 -26.16
CA LYS A 7 6.64 2.57 -25.88
C LYS A 7 6.89 2.59 -24.36
N ARG A 8 7.08 1.42 -23.78
CA ARG A 8 7.28 1.20 -22.35
C ARG A 8 8.70 1.60 -21.98
N ASN A 9 8.90 2.70 -21.29
CA ASN A 9 10.17 2.99 -20.62
C ASN A 9 10.21 2.12 -19.35
N SER A 10 10.93 0.99 -19.42
CA SER A 10 11.31 0.24 -18.23
C SER A 10 12.34 1.08 -17.47
N ILE A 11 11.98 1.62 -16.34
CA ILE A 11 12.92 2.34 -15.46
C ILE A 11 13.72 1.27 -14.73
N MET A 12 15.02 1.15 -15.09
CA MET A 12 15.96 0.31 -14.38
C MET A 12 16.50 1.11 -13.19
N GLU A 13 16.26 0.65 -12.00
CA GLU A 13 16.78 1.26 -10.78
C GLU A 13 17.84 0.35 -10.16
N LEU A 14 18.97 0.96 -9.74
CA LEU A 14 20.05 0.26 -9.08
C LEU A 14 19.87 0.42 -7.56
N ASP A 15 19.67 -0.69 -6.86
CA ASP A 15 19.40 -0.71 -5.42
C ASP A 15 20.60 -0.17 -4.61
N GLU A 16 21.75 -0.79 -4.82
CA GLU A 16 22.95 -0.53 -4.03
C GLU A 16 24.09 0.04 -4.89
N LYS A 17 23.95 1.31 -5.32
CA LYS A 17 24.91 2.03 -6.18
C LYS A 17 26.34 2.07 -5.65
N LYS A 18 26.54 1.95 -4.33
CA LYS A 18 27.87 1.96 -3.71
C LYS A 18 28.78 0.82 -4.19
N TYR A 19 28.21 -0.33 -4.58
CA TYR A 19 29.00 -1.45 -5.07
C TYR A 19 29.57 -1.24 -6.49
N LEU A 20 29.11 -0.24 -7.24
CA LEU A 20 29.72 0.13 -8.51
C LEU A 20 31.20 0.52 -8.37
N TYR A 21 31.61 1.02 -7.20
CA TYR A 21 33.03 1.32 -6.94
C TYR A 21 33.91 0.07 -7.00
N LEU A 22 33.37 -1.12 -6.79
CA LEU A 22 34.12 -2.38 -6.93
C LEU A 22 34.56 -2.64 -8.38
N LEU A 23 33.95 -2.00 -9.38
CA LEU A 23 34.39 -2.10 -10.78
C LEU A 23 35.83 -1.57 -10.96
N PHE A 24 36.31 -0.66 -10.10
CA PHE A 24 37.70 -0.23 -10.11
C PHE A 24 38.70 -1.35 -9.77
N LEU A 25 38.22 -2.46 -9.19
CA LEU A 25 39.04 -3.64 -8.95
C LEU A 25 39.46 -4.35 -10.25
N LEU A 26 38.63 -4.24 -11.30
CA LEU A 26 38.90 -4.89 -12.61
C LEU A 26 40.20 -4.35 -13.26
N PRO A 27 40.37 -3.03 -13.47
CA PRO A 27 41.63 -2.51 -14.02
C PRO A 27 42.82 -2.76 -13.10
N LEU A 28 42.65 -2.78 -11.77
CA LEU A 28 43.70 -3.13 -10.85
C LEU A 28 44.20 -4.58 -11.07
N LEU A 29 43.28 -5.54 -11.25
CA LEU A 29 43.63 -6.93 -11.55
C LEU A 29 44.36 -7.07 -12.89
N VAL A 30 43.95 -6.29 -13.91
CA VAL A 30 44.67 -6.23 -15.19
C VAL A 30 46.09 -5.74 -15.01
N LEU A 31 46.30 -4.67 -14.24
CA LEU A 31 47.63 -4.14 -13.95
C LEU A 31 48.50 -5.15 -13.20
N VAL A 32 47.94 -5.83 -12.21
CA VAL A 32 48.66 -6.93 -11.49
C VAL A 32 49.05 -8.05 -12.44
N PHE A 33 48.15 -8.45 -13.34
CA PHE A 33 48.44 -9.46 -14.34
C PHE A 33 49.57 -9.04 -15.29
N LEU A 34 49.50 -7.80 -15.83
CA LEU A 34 50.53 -7.27 -16.71
C LEU A 34 51.89 -7.17 -16.00
N PHE A 35 51.88 -6.73 -14.73
CA PHE A 35 53.10 -6.69 -13.92
C PHE A 35 53.69 -8.07 -13.69
N ASN A 36 52.83 -9.06 -13.39
CA ASN A 36 53.29 -10.46 -13.24
C ASN A 36 53.82 -11.03 -14.53
N GLN A 37 53.19 -10.74 -15.68
CA GLN A 37 53.69 -11.14 -17.01
C GLN A 37 55.05 -10.49 -17.33
N TYR A 38 55.20 -9.19 -17.03
CA TYR A 38 56.45 -8.47 -17.19
C TYR A 38 57.58 -9.09 -16.33
N TRP A 39 57.26 -9.32 -15.06
CA TRP A 39 58.21 -9.88 -14.09
C TRP A 39 58.61 -11.32 -14.48
N LYS A 40 57.65 -12.15 -14.93
CA LYS A 40 57.87 -13.51 -15.41
C LYS A 40 58.82 -13.51 -16.63
N ARG A 41 58.59 -12.63 -17.61
CA ARG A 41 59.48 -12.50 -18.78
C ARG A 41 60.87 -11.98 -18.40
N LYS A 42 60.97 -11.06 -17.46
CA LYS A 42 62.26 -10.59 -16.96
C LYS A 42 63.05 -11.71 -16.31
N LYS A 43 62.42 -12.50 -15.43
CA LYS A 43 63.06 -13.64 -14.79
C LYS A 43 63.45 -14.77 -15.78
N GLN A 44 62.66 -15.01 -16.78
CA GLN A 44 63.03 -15.95 -17.86
C GLN A 44 64.27 -15.51 -18.61
N ARG A 45 64.48 -14.22 -18.90
CA ARG A 45 65.66 -13.68 -19.54
C ARG A 45 66.91 -13.75 -18.63
N GLU A 46 66.73 -13.61 -17.32
CA GLU A 46 67.82 -13.79 -16.35
C GLU A 46 68.25 -15.24 -16.19
N PHE A 47 67.33 -16.18 -16.45
CA PHE A 47 67.59 -17.62 -16.30
C PHE A 47 68.36 -18.21 -17.49
N GLY A 48 68.10 -17.67 -18.71
CA GLY A 48 68.79 -18.16 -19.92
C GLY A 48 68.20 -17.59 -21.19
N ASP A 49 68.67 -18.17 -22.33
CA ASP A 49 68.16 -17.75 -23.62
C ASP A 49 66.69 -18.12 -23.78
N LEU A 50 65.86 -17.17 -24.14
CA LEU A 50 64.40 -17.35 -24.24
C LEU A 50 63.97 -18.46 -25.20
N GLU A 51 64.75 -18.69 -26.25
CA GLU A 51 64.48 -19.74 -27.22
C GLU A 51 64.67 -21.13 -26.63
N LEU A 52 65.68 -21.29 -25.80
CA LEU A 52 65.93 -22.54 -25.09
C LEU A 52 64.87 -22.79 -23.99
N VAL A 53 64.47 -21.75 -23.29
CA VAL A 53 63.41 -21.85 -22.26
C VAL A 53 62.07 -22.23 -22.91
N GLN A 54 61.75 -21.70 -24.07
CA GLN A 54 60.54 -22.08 -24.81
C GLN A 54 60.58 -23.53 -25.30
N ARG A 55 61.71 -24.02 -25.76
CA ARG A 55 61.88 -25.43 -26.17
C ARG A 55 61.72 -26.40 -25.00
N LEU A 56 62.09 -25.99 -23.80
CA LEU A 56 61.90 -26.78 -22.58
C LEU A 56 60.47 -26.78 -22.07
N SER A 57 59.62 -25.87 -22.57
CA SER A 57 58.21 -25.73 -22.16
C SER A 57 57.27 -25.76 -23.36
N PRO A 58 57.21 -26.81 -24.18
CA PRO A 58 56.45 -26.85 -25.45
C PRO A 58 54.92 -26.73 -25.22
N ASP A 59 54.44 -27.09 -24.03
CA ASP A 59 53.02 -27.05 -23.67
C ASP A 59 52.56 -25.70 -23.13
N SER A 60 53.44 -24.67 -23.04
CA SER A 60 53.04 -23.34 -22.57
C SER A 60 52.22 -22.60 -23.64
N SER A 61 51.13 -22.00 -23.26
CA SER A 61 50.29 -21.16 -24.12
C SER A 61 50.31 -19.72 -23.63
N VAL A 62 50.51 -18.75 -24.50
CA VAL A 62 50.44 -17.33 -24.18
C VAL A 62 48.98 -16.85 -24.16
N PHE A 63 48.15 -17.46 -24.97
CA PHE A 63 46.73 -17.10 -25.12
C PHE A 63 45.86 -17.54 -23.94
N LYS A 64 46.06 -18.74 -23.41
CA LYS A 64 45.23 -19.29 -22.36
C LYS A 64 45.21 -18.49 -21.04
N PRO A 65 46.35 -17.97 -20.53
CA PRO A 65 46.32 -17.09 -19.35
C PRO A 65 45.53 -15.80 -19.57
N ILE A 66 45.59 -15.25 -20.81
CA ILE A 66 44.82 -14.06 -21.18
C ILE A 66 43.31 -14.36 -21.22
N LEU A 67 42.95 -15.48 -21.84
CA LEU A 67 41.56 -15.97 -21.89
C LEU A 67 41.01 -16.20 -20.47
N LYS A 68 41.80 -16.87 -19.63
CA LYS A 68 41.46 -17.13 -18.22
C LYS A 68 41.24 -15.83 -17.45
N LEU A 69 42.11 -14.85 -17.61
CA LEU A 69 41.93 -13.53 -17.03
C LEU A 69 40.62 -12.88 -17.53
N GLY A 70 40.34 -12.95 -18.83
CA GLY A 70 39.10 -12.40 -19.42
C GLY A 70 37.86 -13.04 -18.83
N VAL A 71 37.82 -14.35 -18.69
CA VAL A 71 36.71 -15.09 -18.07
C VAL A 71 36.54 -14.68 -16.59
N LEU A 72 37.65 -14.60 -15.85
CA LEU A 72 37.63 -14.19 -14.45
C LEU A 72 37.15 -12.74 -14.25
N LEU A 73 37.60 -11.81 -15.13
CA LEU A 73 37.12 -10.41 -15.08
C LEU A 73 35.63 -10.30 -15.40
N LEU A 74 35.13 -11.07 -16.38
CA LEU A 74 33.70 -11.11 -16.71
C LEU A 74 32.88 -11.72 -15.59
N ALA A 75 33.37 -12.79 -14.98
CA ALA A 75 32.71 -13.39 -13.81
C ALA A 75 32.65 -12.40 -12.63
N LEU A 76 33.75 -11.71 -12.35
CA LEU A 76 33.80 -10.70 -11.28
C LEU A 76 32.88 -9.53 -11.59
N ALA A 77 32.84 -9.05 -12.84
CA ALA A 77 31.89 -8.02 -13.26
C ALA A 77 30.44 -8.48 -13.06
N GLY A 78 30.12 -9.72 -13.41
CA GLY A 78 28.80 -10.33 -13.16
C GLY A 78 28.45 -10.37 -11.68
N LEU A 79 29.40 -10.75 -10.81
CA LEU A 79 29.20 -10.73 -9.35
C LEU A 79 28.96 -9.32 -8.82
N ILE A 80 29.73 -8.32 -9.28
CA ILE A 80 29.56 -6.93 -8.89
C ILE A 80 28.18 -6.41 -9.31
N LEU A 81 27.75 -6.72 -10.54
CA LEU A 81 26.41 -6.34 -11.01
C LEU A 81 25.30 -7.06 -10.23
N GLY A 82 25.54 -8.31 -9.82
CA GLY A 82 24.64 -9.02 -8.90
C GLY A 82 24.52 -8.33 -7.55
N LEU A 83 25.62 -7.83 -6.98
CA LEU A 83 25.61 -7.07 -5.72
C LEU A 83 24.94 -5.70 -5.84
N VAL A 84 25.05 -5.03 -6.99
CA VAL A 84 24.34 -3.79 -7.30
C VAL A 84 22.83 -3.99 -7.34
N ASN A 85 22.39 -5.23 -7.55
CA ASN A 85 20.99 -5.66 -7.60
C ASN A 85 20.14 -4.74 -8.50
N PRO A 86 20.31 -4.82 -9.84
CA PRO A 86 19.47 -4.05 -10.74
C PRO A 86 18.03 -4.53 -10.62
N LYS A 87 17.17 -3.60 -10.21
CA LYS A 87 15.73 -3.78 -10.14
C LYS A 87 15.11 -3.29 -11.44
N VAL A 88 14.38 -4.15 -12.09
CA VAL A 88 13.59 -3.76 -13.26
C VAL A 88 12.20 -3.41 -12.75
N GLY A 89 11.85 -2.13 -12.85
CA GLY A 89 10.51 -1.65 -12.51
C GLY A 89 9.50 -2.34 -13.40
N THR A 90 8.69 -3.17 -12.79
CA THR A 90 7.55 -3.77 -13.43
C THR A 90 6.37 -2.85 -13.34
N LYS A 91 5.62 -2.86 -14.40
CA LYS A 91 4.19 -2.60 -14.47
C LYS A 91 3.60 -2.13 -13.16
N MET A 92 3.14 -0.89 -13.14
CA MET A 92 1.94 -0.62 -12.38
C MET A 92 0.90 -1.62 -12.89
N GLU A 93 0.72 -2.72 -12.20
CA GLU A 93 -0.45 -3.54 -12.39
C GLU A 93 -1.58 -2.74 -11.77
N THR A 94 -2.37 -2.12 -12.61
CA THR A 94 -3.71 -1.69 -12.24
C THR A 94 -4.47 -2.98 -11.93
N VAL A 95 -4.45 -3.36 -10.67
CA VAL A 95 -5.30 -4.45 -10.21
C VAL A 95 -6.70 -3.91 -10.23
N LYS A 96 -7.51 -4.40 -11.15
CA LYS A 96 -8.93 -4.12 -11.13
C LYS A 96 -9.50 -4.76 -9.86
N ARG A 97 -9.97 -3.92 -8.96
CA ARG A 97 -10.67 -4.35 -7.77
C ARG A 97 -12.15 -4.02 -7.94
N GLU A 98 -13.00 -4.95 -7.58
CA GLU A 98 -14.42 -4.72 -7.48
C GLU A 98 -14.75 -4.36 -6.03
N GLY A 99 -15.36 -3.23 -5.81
CA GLY A 99 -15.76 -2.75 -4.50
C GLY A 99 -16.73 -1.58 -4.60
N ILE A 100 -17.09 -1.05 -3.46
CA ILE A 100 -17.96 0.12 -3.30
C ILE A 100 -17.25 1.20 -2.47
N ASP A 101 -17.70 2.43 -2.62
CA ASP A 101 -17.24 3.53 -1.80
C ASP A 101 -18.19 3.70 -0.61
N ILE A 102 -17.65 3.61 0.59
CA ILE A 102 -18.40 3.70 1.83
C ILE A 102 -17.91 4.90 2.62
N VAL A 103 -18.79 5.82 2.95
CA VAL A 103 -18.49 6.92 3.88
C VAL A 103 -19.21 6.67 5.19
N PHE A 104 -18.48 6.72 6.30
CA PHE A 104 -19.04 6.67 7.64
C PHE A 104 -19.17 8.10 8.17
N ALA A 105 -20.38 8.58 8.35
CA ALA A 105 -20.67 9.84 9.04
C ALA A 105 -21.04 9.52 10.50
N ILE A 106 -20.20 9.96 11.43
CA ILE A 106 -20.30 9.59 12.84
C ILE A 106 -20.62 10.84 13.65
N ASP A 107 -21.69 10.76 14.38
CA ASP A 107 -22.11 11.80 15.32
C ASP A 107 -21.16 11.86 16.51
N VAL A 108 -20.58 13.03 16.73
CA VAL A 108 -19.71 13.34 17.88
C VAL A 108 -20.30 14.47 18.76
N SER A 109 -21.60 14.71 18.64
CA SER A 109 -22.31 15.68 19.50
C SER A 109 -22.27 15.24 20.96
N LYS A 110 -22.57 16.19 21.86
CA LYS A 110 -22.51 15.91 23.31
C LYS A 110 -23.55 14.89 23.77
N SER A 111 -24.67 14.70 23.05
CA SER A 111 -25.66 13.63 23.32
C SER A 111 -25.06 12.25 23.21
N MET A 112 -24.03 12.08 22.36
CA MET A 112 -23.31 10.80 22.17
C MET A 112 -22.45 10.40 23.38
N LEU A 113 -22.29 11.26 24.40
CA LEU A 113 -21.71 10.89 25.70
C LEU A 113 -22.69 10.13 26.59
N CYS A 114 -23.97 10.09 26.25
CA CYS A 114 -24.97 9.36 27.02
C CYS A 114 -24.59 7.89 27.16
N GLU A 115 -24.81 7.36 28.38
CA GLU A 115 -24.45 5.98 28.78
C GLU A 115 -25.68 5.05 28.84
N ASP A 116 -26.77 5.40 28.16
CA ASP A 116 -27.96 4.56 28.04
C ASP A 116 -27.70 3.29 27.21
N VAL A 117 -26.59 3.29 26.42
CA VAL A 117 -26.00 2.14 25.76
C VAL A 117 -24.52 2.07 26.15
N ALA A 118 -24.11 0.92 26.69
CA ALA A 118 -22.75 0.75 27.21
C ALA A 118 -21.68 0.67 26.08
N PRO A 119 -20.47 1.25 26.27
CA PRO A 119 -20.06 2.08 27.40
C PRO A 119 -20.59 3.53 27.34
N SER A 120 -20.75 4.08 26.13
CA SER A 120 -21.47 5.30 25.75
C SER A 120 -21.94 5.16 24.31
N ARG A 121 -22.86 6.02 23.86
CA ARG A 121 -23.32 6.00 22.45
C ARG A 121 -22.16 6.15 21.47
N LEU A 122 -21.21 7.08 21.72
CA LEU A 122 -20.05 7.28 20.86
C LEU A 122 -19.13 6.05 20.82
N GLU A 123 -18.78 5.51 21.99
CA GLU A 123 -17.91 4.33 22.04
C GLU A 123 -18.59 3.11 21.39
N LYS A 124 -19.89 2.95 21.56
CA LYS A 124 -20.68 1.94 20.88
C LYS A 124 -20.65 2.12 19.36
N SER A 125 -20.80 3.37 18.88
CA SER A 125 -20.71 3.74 17.46
C SER A 125 -19.35 3.35 16.86
N LYS A 126 -18.26 3.70 17.56
CA LYS A 126 -16.88 3.31 17.15
C LYS A 126 -16.73 1.78 17.06
N GLN A 127 -17.24 1.05 18.04
CA GLN A 127 -17.20 -0.41 18.03
C GLN A 127 -17.98 -0.98 16.85
N LEU A 128 -19.19 -0.50 16.59
CA LEU A 128 -20.02 -0.94 15.46
C LEU A 128 -19.32 -0.68 14.13
N VAL A 129 -18.84 0.55 13.90
CA VAL A 129 -18.13 0.91 12.67
C VAL A 129 -16.84 0.09 12.50
N SER A 130 -16.06 -0.10 13.58
CA SER A 130 -14.85 -0.94 13.54
C SER A 130 -15.15 -2.39 13.15
N GLN A 131 -16.25 -2.95 13.63
CA GLN A 131 -16.67 -4.29 13.28
C GLN A 131 -17.20 -4.39 11.85
N ILE A 132 -17.92 -3.36 11.36
CA ILE A 132 -18.33 -3.28 9.96
C ILE A 132 -17.08 -3.24 9.06
N ILE A 133 -16.10 -2.40 9.37
CA ILE A 133 -14.83 -2.32 8.61
C ILE A 133 -14.12 -3.68 8.55
N ASN A 134 -14.20 -4.50 9.61
CA ASN A 134 -13.61 -5.85 9.61
C ASN A 134 -14.29 -6.82 8.63
N GLN A 135 -15.52 -6.54 8.21
CA GLN A 135 -16.28 -7.38 7.26
C GLN A 135 -16.07 -6.95 5.79
N LEU A 136 -15.45 -5.78 5.58
CA LEU A 136 -15.16 -5.25 4.25
C LEU A 136 -14.00 -6.01 3.61
N GLY A 137 -14.03 -6.18 2.30
CA GLY A 137 -12.98 -6.86 1.54
C GLY A 137 -12.12 -5.89 0.73
N ASN A 138 -12.64 -5.42 -0.37
CA ASN A 138 -11.94 -4.56 -1.32
C ASN A 138 -12.54 -3.16 -1.43
N ASP A 139 -13.41 -2.79 -0.50
CA ASP A 139 -14.15 -1.54 -0.52
C ASP A 139 -13.25 -0.36 -0.11
N ARG A 140 -13.57 0.85 -0.56
CA ARG A 140 -12.91 2.07 -0.12
C ARG A 140 -13.74 2.72 0.98
N ILE A 141 -13.10 3.26 2.01
CA ILE A 141 -13.79 3.87 3.14
C ILE A 141 -13.30 5.28 3.42
N GLY A 142 -14.23 6.15 3.76
CA GLY A 142 -13.99 7.51 4.25
C GLY A 142 -14.70 7.74 5.59
N ILE A 143 -14.25 8.72 6.38
CA ILE A 143 -14.84 9.04 7.68
C ILE A 143 -15.09 10.54 7.78
N VAL A 144 -16.30 10.90 8.19
CA VAL A 144 -16.75 12.24 8.51
C VAL A 144 -17.21 12.26 9.97
N ALA A 145 -16.79 13.25 10.73
CA ALA A 145 -17.34 13.56 12.04
C ALA A 145 -18.32 14.73 11.92
N TYR A 146 -19.39 14.71 12.68
CA TYR A 146 -20.31 15.83 12.70
C TYR A 146 -20.95 16.03 14.09
N ALA A 147 -21.32 17.26 14.34
CA ALA A 147 -22.17 17.72 15.43
C ALA A 147 -23.01 18.89 14.91
N GLY A 148 -22.97 20.07 15.50
CA GLY A 148 -23.61 21.28 14.93
C GLY A 148 -22.94 21.75 13.62
N SER A 149 -21.81 21.20 13.22
CA SER A 149 -21.13 21.34 11.93
C SER A 149 -20.42 20.04 11.58
N SER A 150 -20.10 19.85 10.29
CA SER A 150 -19.46 18.64 9.79
C SER A 150 -17.98 18.86 9.53
N PHE A 151 -17.17 17.83 9.80
CA PHE A 151 -15.73 17.90 9.72
C PHE A 151 -15.13 16.68 8.99
N PRO A 152 -14.24 16.89 8.01
CA PRO A 152 -13.56 15.79 7.33
C PRO A 152 -12.51 15.15 8.24
N VAL A 153 -12.60 13.83 8.49
CA VAL A 153 -11.66 13.08 9.34
C VAL A 153 -10.70 12.27 8.51
N LEU A 154 -11.22 11.50 7.57
CA LEU A 154 -10.40 10.65 6.69
C LEU A 154 -10.98 10.63 5.29
N PRO A 155 -10.24 11.07 4.26
CA PRO A 155 -10.65 10.91 2.87
C PRO A 155 -10.75 9.43 2.47
N ILE A 156 -11.41 9.14 1.34
CA ILE A 156 -11.60 7.77 0.87
C ILE A 156 -10.25 7.06 0.68
N THR A 157 -10.10 5.90 1.33
CA THR A 157 -8.91 5.07 1.32
C THR A 157 -9.24 3.57 1.34
N THR A 158 -8.30 2.74 0.93
CA THR A 158 -8.34 1.28 1.09
C THR A 158 -7.60 0.82 2.35
N ASP A 159 -6.97 1.73 3.11
CA ASP A 159 -6.23 1.39 4.32
C ASP A 159 -7.14 1.37 5.55
N TYR A 160 -7.63 0.19 5.87
CA TYR A 160 -8.51 -0.03 7.02
C TYR A 160 -7.81 0.16 8.37
N SER A 161 -6.48 0.01 8.41
CA SER A 161 -5.72 0.22 9.65
C SER A 161 -5.68 1.69 10.02
N VAL A 162 -5.42 2.54 9.03
CA VAL A 162 -5.47 3.99 9.18
C VAL A 162 -6.88 4.44 9.56
N ALA A 163 -7.91 3.89 8.90
CA ALA A 163 -9.29 4.25 9.20
C ALA A 163 -9.69 3.89 10.64
N LYS A 164 -9.29 2.74 11.15
CA LYS A 164 -9.52 2.36 12.55
C LYS A 164 -8.78 3.26 13.54
N MET A 165 -7.57 3.69 13.19
CA MET A 165 -6.79 4.61 14.02
C MET A 165 -7.52 5.96 14.15
N PHE A 166 -8.00 6.55 13.04
CA PHE A 166 -8.77 7.77 13.07
C PHE A 166 -10.09 7.60 13.82
N LEU A 167 -10.82 6.50 13.58
CA LEU A 167 -12.04 6.17 14.29
C LEU A 167 -11.84 6.13 15.81
N GLN A 168 -10.76 5.50 16.28
CA GLN A 168 -10.45 5.42 17.72
C GLN A 168 -10.13 6.80 18.33
N SER A 169 -9.51 7.70 17.59
CA SER A 169 -9.16 9.04 18.05
C SER A 169 -10.34 9.99 18.15
N MET A 170 -11.50 9.64 17.55
CA MET A 170 -12.70 10.51 17.58
C MET A 170 -13.21 10.72 18.99
N ASN A 171 -13.60 11.93 19.27
CA ASN A 171 -14.20 12.34 20.55
C ASN A 171 -15.15 13.54 20.35
N THR A 172 -15.93 13.84 21.35
CA THR A 172 -16.94 14.93 21.29
C THR A 172 -16.36 16.35 21.36
N ASP A 173 -15.05 16.51 21.50
CA ASP A 173 -14.36 17.79 21.54
C ASP A 173 -13.75 18.16 20.19
N MET A 174 -13.85 17.26 19.18
CA MET A 174 -13.35 17.52 17.83
C MET A 174 -14.12 18.62 17.10
N VAL A 175 -15.40 18.78 17.42
CA VAL A 175 -16.29 19.77 16.81
C VAL A 175 -16.76 20.73 17.90
N SER A 176 -16.44 22.01 17.71
CA SER A 176 -16.76 23.05 18.71
C SER A 176 -18.21 23.56 18.66
N SER A 177 -18.93 23.27 17.56
CA SER A 177 -20.32 23.70 17.38
C SER A 177 -21.28 22.87 18.23
N VAL A 178 -22.25 23.54 18.81
CA VAL A 178 -23.28 22.92 19.63
C VAL A 178 -24.46 22.49 18.75
N GLY A 179 -25.05 21.34 19.07
CA GLY A 179 -26.18 20.76 18.32
C GLY A 179 -25.76 19.63 17.40
N THR A 180 -26.67 19.25 16.51
CA THR A 180 -26.48 18.21 15.50
C THR A 180 -27.10 18.71 14.20
N SER A 181 -26.33 18.60 13.08
CA SER A 181 -26.75 19.02 11.77
C SER A 181 -26.56 17.81 10.80
N LEU A 182 -27.64 17.06 10.61
CA LEU A 182 -27.63 15.88 9.74
C LEU A 182 -27.52 16.24 8.27
N ASP A 183 -28.07 17.39 7.88
CA ASP A 183 -28.01 17.88 6.50
C ASP A 183 -26.56 18.20 6.07
N GLU A 184 -25.77 18.89 6.91
CA GLU A 184 -24.35 19.14 6.64
C GLU A 184 -23.55 17.85 6.57
N ALA A 185 -23.83 16.87 7.45
CA ALA A 185 -23.17 15.59 7.45
C ALA A 185 -23.40 14.83 6.12
N ILE A 186 -24.62 14.82 5.62
CA ILE A 186 -24.98 14.20 4.35
C ILE A 186 -24.30 14.93 3.18
N ARG A 187 -24.38 16.28 3.15
CA ARG A 187 -23.77 17.09 2.08
C ARG A 187 -22.25 16.95 2.05
N LEU A 188 -21.58 17.04 3.20
CA LEU A 188 -20.13 16.85 3.28
C LEU A 188 -19.74 15.43 2.84
N SER A 189 -20.46 14.42 3.31
CA SER A 189 -20.20 13.02 2.91
C SER A 189 -20.36 12.81 1.42
N ALA A 190 -21.31 13.49 0.77
CA ALA A 190 -21.50 13.41 -0.67
C ALA A 190 -20.29 13.93 -1.46
N THR A 191 -19.51 14.86 -0.92
CA THR A 191 -18.28 15.38 -1.58
C THR A 191 -17.12 14.40 -1.58
N TYR A 192 -17.19 13.33 -0.76
CA TYR A 192 -16.13 12.32 -0.69
C TYR A 192 -16.11 11.37 -1.89
N PHE A 193 -17.25 11.20 -2.55
CA PHE A 193 -17.39 10.30 -3.68
C PHE A 193 -16.84 10.93 -4.96
N ASP A 194 -15.58 10.69 -5.24
CA ASP A 194 -14.81 11.26 -6.35
C ASP A 194 -15.04 10.53 -7.68
N ASP A 195 -15.35 9.24 -7.65
CA ASP A 195 -15.61 8.44 -8.84
C ASP A 195 -17.12 8.34 -9.12
N LYS A 196 -17.50 8.76 -10.34
CA LYS A 196 -18.90 8.69 -10.80
C LYS A 196 -19.38 7.26 -11.08
N LYS A 197 -18.44 6.34 -11.30
CA LYS A 197 -18.75 4.96 -11.70
C LYS A 197 -18.91 4.01 -10.51
N THR A 198 -18.33 4.35 -9.35
CA THR A 198 -18.40 3.48 -8.17
C THR A 198 -19.77 3.57 -7.51
N SER A 199 -20.25 2.46 -7.00
CA SER A 199 -21.43 2.42 -6.14
C SER A 199 -21.14 3.10 -4.80
N LYS A 200 -22.07 3.92 -4.32
CA LYS A 200 -21.88 4.87 -3.23
C LYS A 200 -22.79 4.53 -2.07
N LEU A 201 -22.20 4.37 -0.89
CA LEU A 201 -22.92 4.09 0.34
C LEU A 201 -22.50 5.04 1.44
N LEU A 202 -23.45 5.75 2.02
CA LEU A 202 -23.26 6.52 3.23
C LEU A 202 -23.85 5.74 4.42
N ILE A 203 -23.04 5.50 5.44
CA ILE A 203 -23.49 4.93 6.71
C ILE A 203 -23.48 6.03 7.76
N LEU A 204 -24.65 6.49 8.16
CA LEU A 204 -24.87 7.54 9.12
C LEU A 204 -25.11 6.92 10.50
N VAL A 205 -24.29 7.27 11.50
CA VAL A 205 -24.40 6.75 12.87
C VAL A 205 -24.70 7.89 13.81
N SER A 206 -25.90 7.88 14.43
CA SER A 206 -26.39 8.97 15.28
C SER A 206 -27.44 8.44 16.28
N ASP A 207 -27.81 9.28 17.24
CA ASP A 207 -29.01 9.13 18.03
C ASP A 207 -30.27 9.76 17.36
N GLY A 208 -30.07 10.40 16.21
CA GLY A 208 -31.16 11.00 15.42
C GLY A 208 -31.73 12.31 15.98
N GLU A 209 -31.12 12.90 17.01
CA GLU A 209 -31.41 14.29 17.39
C GLU A 209 -30.89 15.20 16.26
N ASP A 210 -31.79 15.96 15.66
CA ASP A 210 -31.47 16.92 14.59
C ASP A 210 -31.96 18.28 14.99
N HIS A 211 -31.08 19.27 14.88
CA HIS A 211 -31.40 20.67 15.17
C HIS A 211 -31.51 21.48 13.87
N SER A 212 -31.39 20.81 12.70
CA SER A 212 -31.56 21.36 11.36
C SER A 212 -32.85 20.84 10.72
N GLU A 213 -33.53 21.65 9.93
CA GLU A 213 -34.75 21.24 9.21
C GLU A 213 -34.45 20.72 7.80
N GLY A 214 -33.14 20.49 7.45
CA GLY A 214 -32.69 20.22 6.09
C GLY A 214 -32.36 18.77 5.76
N ALA A 215 -32.40 17.83 6.72
CA ALA A 215 -31.88 16.48 6.58
C ALA A 215 -32.59 15.66 5.47
N GLU A 216 -33.90 15.76 5.34
CA GLU A 216 -34.66 15.05 4.30
C GLU A 216 -34.32 15.58 2.91
N ALA A 217 -34.25 16.90 2.74
CA ALA A 217 -33.86 17.51 1.46
C ALA A 217 -32.42 17.14 1.07
N ALA A 218 -31.49 17.11 2.04
CA ALA A 218 -30.12 16.65 1.78
C ALA A 218 -30.06 15.17 1.38
N ALA A 219 -30.91 14.32 1.98
CA ALA A 219 -31.00 12.91 1.60
C ALA A 219 -31.58 12.75 0.18
N GLU A 220 -32.58 13.55 -0.20
CA GLU A 220 -33.07 13.54 -1.58
C GLU A 220 -32.02 14.00 -2.61
N GLU A 221 -31.21 15.00 -2.26
CA GLU A 221 -30.07 15.42 -3.09
C GLU A 221 -29.04 14.29 -3.23
N ALA A 222 -28.70 13.62 -2.13
CA ALA A 222 -27.82 12.46 -2.13
C ALA A 222 -28.35 11.31 -3.01
N ASN A 223 -29.66 11.06 -2.96
CA ASN A 223 -30.32 10.05 -3.82
C ASN A 223 -30.20 10.40 -5.30
N LYS A 224 -30.32 11.68 -5.68
CA LYS A 224 -30.10 12.13 -7.07
C LYS A 224 -28.65 11.90 -7.55
N LEU A 225 -27.69 11.87 -6.64
CA LEU A 225 -26.28 11.56 -6.90
C LEU A 225 -25.99 10.05 -6.88
N GLY A 226 -27.02 9.22 -6.67
CA GLY A 226 -26.89 7.76 -6.62
C GLY A 226 -26.32 7.25 -5.29
N ILE A 227 -26.35 8.05 -4.22
CA ILE A 227 -25.84 7.68 -2.90
C ILE A 227 -26.99 7.00 -2.13
N LYS A 228 -26.76 5.76 -1.66
CA LYS A 228 -27.64 5.11 -0.71
C LYS A 228 -27.22 5.48 0.71
N ILE A 229 -28.19 5.71 1.60
CA ILE A 229 -27.93 6.04 3.00
C ILE A 229 -28.50 4.92 3.90
N ILE A 230 -27.62 4.29 4.65
CA ILE A 230 -28.00 3.42 5.77
C ILE A 230 -27.82 4.22 7.06
N THR A 231 -28.86 4.26 7.87
CA THR A 231 -28.79 4.92 9.17
C THR A 231 -28.74 3.91 10.30
N ILE A 232 -27.84 4.12 11.24
CA ILE A 232 -27.69 3.29 12.46
C ILE A 232 -28.01 4.17 13.66
N GLY A 233 -29.13 3.86 14.31
CA GLY A 233 -29.55 4.59 15.51
C GLY A 233 -28.89 4.02 16.75
N VAL A 234 -28.17 4.88 17.51
CA VAL A 234 -27.49 4.46 18.74
C VAL A 234 -28.07 5.21 19.92
N GLY A 235 -28.66 4.48 20.86
CA GLY A 235 -29.37 5.00 22.02
C GLY A 235 -30.61 4.16 22.35
N THR A 236 -31.35 4.61 23.34
CA THR A 236 -32.61 3.95 23.73
C THR A 236 -33.79 4.94 23.61
N PRO A 237 -35.02 4.43 23.40
CA PRO A 237 -36.23 5.27 23.40
C PRO A 237 -36.50 5.96 24.74
N ASN A 238 -36.08 5.31 25.83
CA ASN A 238 -36.22 5.92 27.18
C ASN A 238 -35.20 7.03 27.38
N GLY A 239 -34.07 6.95 26.69
CA GLY A 239 -32.98 7.91 26.76
C GLY A 239 -32.19 7.84 28.06
N GLY A 240 -31.34 8.85 28.24
CA GLY A 240 -30.50 8.96 29.44
C GLY A 240 -29.94 10.37 29.60
N THR A 241 -29.25 10.55 30.69
CA THR A 241 -28.58 11.81 31.02
C THR A 241 -27.18 11.86 30.37
N ILE A 242 -26.70 13.05 30.10
CA ILE A 242 -25.38 13.27 29.51
C ILE A 242 -24.37 13.57 30.63
N PRO A 243 -23.43 12.62 30.92
CA PRO A 243 -22.42 12.86 31.95
C PRO A 243 -21.35 13.81 31.43
N LEU A 244 -20.99 14.81 32.19
CA LEU A 244 -19.87 15.68 31.95
C LEU A 244 -18.68 15.16 32.74
N ARG A 245 -17.62 14.77 32.02
CA ARG A 245 -16.40 14.24 32.63
C ARG A 245 -15.20 15.14 32.30
N ARG A 246 -14.35 15.38 33.29
CA ARG A 246 -13.06 16.04 33.10
C ARG A 246 -11.94 15.15 33.64
N ASN A 247 -10.98 14.86 32.80
CA ASN A 247 -9.90 13.92 33.13
C ASN A 247 -10.41 12.56 33.67
N GLY A 248 -11.53 12.05 33.12
CA GLY A 248 -12.15 10.80 33.54
C GLY A 248 -13.01 10.87 34.83
N VAL A 249 -12.97 11.99 35.55
CA VAL A 249 -13.79 12.20 36.76
C VAL A 249 -15.12 12.86 36.39
N MET A 250 -16.22 12.34 36.91
CA MET A 250 -17.54 12.90 36.69
C MET A 250 -17.68 14.23 37.46
N GLU A 251 -17.90 15.37 36.75
CA GLU A 251 -18.14 16.68 37.32
C GLU A 251 -19.64 16.97 37.53
N GLY A 252 -20.50 16.30 36.77
CA GLY A 252 -21.93 16.49 36.83
C GLY A 252 -22.68 16.00 35.61
N LEU A 253 -23.91 16.43 35.46
CA LEU A 253 -24.77 16.16 34.31
C LEU A 253 -24.98 17.43 33.51
N LYS A 254 -25.09 17.30 32.17
CA LYS A 254 -25.42 18.44 31.29
C LYS A 254 -26.78 19.02 31.67
N ARG A 255 -26.82 20.35 31.80
CA ARG A 255 -28.03 21.10 32.12
C ARG A 255 -28.35 22.05 30.96
N ASP A 256 -29.64 22.33 30.81
CA ASP A 256 -30.14 23.32 29.86
C ASP A 256 -30.05 24.76 30.42
N SER A 257 -30.59 25.72 29.68
CA SER A 257 -30.65 27.14 30.07
C SER A 257 -31.47 27.40 31.33
N ASN A 258 -32.37 26.47 31.68
CA ASN A 258 -33.23 26.53 32.85
C ASN A 258 -32.65 25.82 34.07
N ASN A 259 -31.38 25.33 33.94
CA ASN A 259 -30.66 24.52 34.92
C ASN A 259 -31.31 23.15 35.20
N GLU A 260 -32.14 22.65 34.27
CA GLU A 260 -32.71 21.32 34.32
C GLU A 260 -31.76 20.29 33.66
N VAL A 261 -31.75 19.05 34.13
CA VAL A 261 -30.90 18.01 33.57
C VAL A 261 -31.43 17.61 32.20
N VAL A 262 -30.54 17.68 31.19
CA VAL A 262 -30.86 17.31 29.81
C VAL A 262 -30.97 15.78 29.69
N ILE A 263 -32.12 15.33 29.19
CA ILE A 263 -32.37 13.92 28.85
C ILE A 263 -32.40 13.82 27.32
N THR A 264 -31.49 13.05 26.74
CA THR A 264 -31.40 12.77 25.30
C THR A 264 -32.02 11.42 25.00
N LYS A 265 -32.75 11.29 23.89
CA LYS A 265 -33.43 10.05 23.45
C LYS A 265 -33.10 9.70 22.03
N LEU A 266 -33.15 8.42 21.72
CA LEU A 266 -33.04 7.97 20.33
C LEU A 266 -34.27 8.38 19.52
N ASN A 267 -34.08 9.17 18.46
CA ASN A 267 -35.07 9.50 17.46
C ASN A 267 -34.93 8.61 16.22
N SER A 268 -35.50 7.43 16.27
CA SER A 268 -35.45 6.46 15.17
C SER A 268 -36.31 6.86 13.97
N GLU A 269 -37.31 7.74 14.16
CA GLU A 269 -38.20 8.19 13.11
C GLU A 269 -37.47 9.09 12.11
N SER A 270 -36.72 10.07 12.58
CA SER A 270 -35.86 10.94 11.74
C SER A 270 -34.89 10.11 10.91
N LEU A 271 -34.14 9.21 11.57
CA LEU A 271 -33.18 8.33 10.88
C LEU A 271 -33.84 7.43 9.84
N THR A 272 -35.03 6.91 10.15
CA THR A 272 -35.78 6.08 9.20
C THR A 272 -36.25 6.86 7.98
N THR A 273 -36.67 8.11 8.16
CA THR A 273 -37.11 9.01 7.06
C THR A 273 -35.94 9.29 6.11
N ILE A 274 -34.77 9.65 6.65
CA ILE A 274 -33.54 9.89 5.87
C ILE A 274 -33.15 8.65 5.06
N ALA A 275 -33.14 7.47 5.68
CA ALA A 275 -32.79 6.23 5.01
C ALA A 275 -33.78 5.90 3.87
N LYS A 276 -35.08 6.05 4.08
CA LYS A 276 -36.11 5.79 3.07
C LYS A 276 -36.02 6.69 1.87
N ALA A 277 -35.66 7.98 2.07
CA ALA A 277 -35.48 8.95 0.99
C ALA A 277 -34.46 8.49 -0.08
N THR A 278 -33.48 7.65 0.32
CA THR A 278 -32.41 7.14 -0.56
C THR A 278 -32.57 5.65 -0.91
N LYS A 279 -33.72 5.03 -0.63
CA LYS A 279 -33.95 3.59 -0.77
C LYS A 279 -32.93 2.76 0.04
N GLY A 280 -32.40 3.32 1.10
CA GLY A 280 -31.57 2.66 2.10
C GLY A 280 -32.40 2.03 3.21
N GLY A 281 -31.86 1.95 4.41
CA GLY A 281 -32.61 1.39 5.53
C GLY A 281 -32.02 1.77 6.87
N TYR A 282 -32.81 1.56 7.91
CA TYR A 282 -32.47 1.85 9.30
C TYR A 282 -32.11 0.56 10.03
N ALA A 283 -31.08 0.62 10.88
CA ALA A 283 -30.69 -0.46 11.78
C ALA A 283 -30.58 0.07 13.23
N ASN A 284 -31.03 -0.73 14.20
CA ASN A 284 -30.90 -0.37 15.60
C ASN A 284 -29.53 -0.80 16.15
N GLY A 285 -28.71 0.18 16.56
CA GLY A 285 -27.35 -0.02 17.07
C GLY A 285 -27.23 -0.73 18.42
N ALA A 286 -28.33 -0.97 19.12
CA ALA A 286 -28.31 -1.71 20.39
C ALA A 286 -27.80 -3.14 20.20
N ASN A 287 -28.18 -3.83 19.10
CA ASN A 287 -27.73 -5.16 18.78
C ASN A 287 -26.65 -5.16 17.69
N THR A 288 -25.40 -5.30 18.11
CA THR A 288 -24.24 -5.27 17.21
C THR A 288 -24.31 -6.31 16.09
N LYS A 289 -24.77 -7.54 16.41
CA LYS A 289 -24.83 -8.63 15.43
C LYS A 289 -25.86 -8.33 14.34
N GLU A 290 -27.05 -7.87 14.72
CA GLU A 290 -28.10 -7.51 13.76
C GLU A 290 -27.64 -6.38 12.81
N VAL A 291 -26.96 -5.37 13.35
CA VAL A 291 -26.40 -4.27 12.53
C VAL A 291 -25.40 -4.79 11.52
N ILE A 292 -24.46 -5.66 11.95
CA ILE A 292 -23.44 -6.22 11.06
C ILE A 292 -24.08 -7.07 9.97
N ASP A 293 -24.99 -7.96 10.34
CA ASP A 293 -25.69 -8.83 9.38
C ASP A 293 -26.53 -7.98 8.40
N TYR A 294 -27.19 -6.92 8.90
CA TYR A 294 -27.96 -6.01 8.07
C TYR A 294 -27.06 -5.28 7.04
N VAL A 295 -25.96 -4.65 7.50
CA VAL A 295 -25.03 -3.94 6.62
C VAL A 295 -24.39 -4.88 5.63
N LYS A 296 -23.97 -6.08 6.05
CA LYS A 296 -23.42 -7.11 5.17
C LYS A 296 -24.39 -7.52 4.06
N ASN A 297 -25.66 -7.74 4.40
CA ASN A 297 -26.68 -8.05 3.41
C ASN A 297 -26.94 -6.89 2.45
N ALA A 298 -26.95 -5.65 2.96
CA ALA A 298 -27.08 -4.46 2.13
C ALA A 298 -25.91 -4.31 1.15
N LEU A 299 -24.66 -4.54 1.61
CA LEU A 299 -23.47 -4.51 0.79
C LEU A 299 -23.48 -5.58 -0.32
N ASN A 300 -23.96 -6.79 0.00
CA ASN A 300 -24.07 -7.87 -1.00
C ASN A 300 -25.11 -7.58 -2.09
N ASN A 301 -26.11 -6.74 -1.81
CA ASN A 301 -27.14 -6.33 -2.74
C ASN A 301 -26.81 -5.06 -3.55
N ILE A 302 -25.66 -4.45 -3.30
CA ILE A 302 -25.16 -3.32 -4.07
C ILE A 302 -24.25 -3.87 -5.17
N GLU A 303 -24.47 -3.44 -6.42
CA GLU A 303 -23.58 -3.79 -7.53
C GLU A 303 -22.17 -3.26 -7.26
N LYS A 304 -21.20 -4.17 -7.25
CA LYS A 304 -19.80 -3.80 -7.12
C LYS A 304 -19.28 -3.31 -8.44
N THR A 305 -18.56 -2.21 -8.41
CA THR A 305 -17.98 -1.60 -9.61
C THR A 305 -16.46 -1.82 -9.62
N GLU A 306 -15.90 -2.03 -10.83
CA GLU A 306 -14.45 -2.12 -11.00
C GLU A 306 -13.83 -0.73 -10.81
N PHE A 307 -12.84 -0.62 -9.94
CA PHE A 307 -12.01 0.58 -9.83
C PHE A 307 -10.51 0.22 -9.94
N GLU A 308 -9.74 1.17 -10.46
CA GLU A 308 -8.30 1.02 -10.59
C GLU A 308 -7.62 1.32 -9.26
N ALA A 309 -7.17 0.28 -8.56
CA ALA A 309 -6.30 0.45 -7.41
C ALA A 309 -4.85 0.55 -7.89
N THR A 310 -4.21 1.70 -7.68
CA THR A 310 -2.78 1.86 -7.93
C THR A 310 -2.02 1.13 -6.82
N GLN A 311 -1.58 -0.10 -7.09
CA GLN A 311 -0.61 -0.75 -6.21
C GLN A 311 0.78 -0.21 -6.51
N MET A 312 1.56 0.08 -5.46
CA MET A 312 2.97 0.41 -5.61
C MET A 312 3.67 -0.69 -6.40
N ALA A 313 4.43 -0.29 -7.41
CA ALA A 313 5.20 -1.20 -8.24
C ALA A 313 6.16 -2.01 -7.36
N ASP A 314 5.98 -3.30 -7.31
CA ASP A 314 6.93 -4.20 -6.68
C ASP A 314 8.13 -4.33 -7.62
N PHE A 315 9.27 -3.80 -7.20
CA PHE A 315 10.51 -3.87 -7.97
C PHE A 315 11.09 -5.28 -7.87
N GLN A 316 11.04 -6.04 -8.95
CA GLN A 316 11.64 -7.36 -8.97
C GLN A 316 13.16 -7.28 -9.10
N SER A 317 13.86 -7.83 -8.13
CA SER A 317 15.31 -7.99 -8.13
C SER A 317 15.76 -8.97 -9.20
N GLN A 318 16.75 -8.57 -10.04
CA GLN A 318 17.29 -9.38 -11.13
C GLN A 318 18.70 -9.93 -10.85
N PHE A 319 19.18 -9.84 -9.61
CA PHE A 319 20.53 -10.27 -9.23
C PHE A 319 20.81 -11.75 -9.57
N GLN A 320 19.79 -12.59 -9.57
CA GLN A 320 19.88 -14.02 -9.79
C GLN A 320 20.51 -14.37 -11.16
N TRP A 321 20.15 -13.60 -12.22
CA TRP A 321 20.69 -13.82 -13.56
C TRP A 321 22.18 -13.51 -13.64
N PHE A 322 22.61 -12.41 -13.01
CA PHE A 322 24.01 -12.02 -12.96
C PHE A 322 24.84 -12.97 -12.12
N LEU A 323 24.30 -13.47 -11.02
CA LEU A 323 24.93 -14.47 -10.15
C LEU A 323 25.06 -15.81 -10.89
N GLY A 324 24.00 -16.25 -11.57
CA GLY A 324 24.02 -17.48 -12.38
C GLY A 324 25.04 -17.40 -13.51
N PHE A 325 25.10 -16.29 -14.23
CA PHE A 325 26.09 -16.05 -15.28
C PHE A 325 27.53 -16.09 -14.73
N ALA A 326 27.79 -15.39 -13.63
CA ALA A 326 29.10 -15.39 -12.99
C ALA A 326 29.51 -16.81 -12.53
N PHE A 327 28.57 -17.57 -11.96
CA PHE A 327 28.81 -18.94 -11.53
C PHE A 327 29.19 -19.84 -12.70
N VAL A 328 28.49 -19.76 -13.83
CA VAL A 328 28.79 -20.53 -15.05
C VAL A 328 30.20 -20.21 -15.57
N LEU A 329 30.57 -18.91 -15.57
CA LEU A 329 31.90 -18.48 -15.98
C LEU A 329 33.00 -19.00 -15.06
N LEU A 330 32.80 -18.93 -13.74
CA LEU A 330 33.75 -19.47 -12.75
C LEU A 330 33.87 -20.98 -12.86
N PHE A 331 32.76 -21.69 -13.12
CA PHE A 331 32.79 -23.13 -13.35
C PHE A 331 33.55 -23.46 -14.63
N ALA A 332 33.35 -22.72 -15.71
CA ALA A 332 34.11 -22.89 -16.96
C ALA A 332 35.59 -22.58 -16.76
N ASP A 333 35.98 -21.63 -15.93
CA ASP A 333 37.37 -21.30 -15.63
C ASP A 333 38.16 -22.47 -15.03
N VAL A 334 37.48 -23.30 -14.20
CA VAL A 334 38.10 -24.51 -13.60
C VAL A 334 38.56 -25.50 -14.70
N PHE A 335 37.85 -25.58 -15.82
CA PHE A 335 38.22 -26.46 -16.96
C PHE A 335 39.21 -25.81 -17.91
N LEU A 336 39.49 -24.51 -17.80
CA LEU A 336 40.49 -23.81 -18.59
C LEU A 336 41.90 -24.06 -18.03
N LEU A 337 42.48 -25.22 -18.39
CA LEU A 337 43.85 -25.55 -18.03
C LEU A 337 44.85 -24.65 -18.78
N GLU A 338 45.89 -24.16 -18.08
CA GLU A 338 46.94 -23.30 -18.67
C GLU A 338 47.82 -23.99 -19.70
N ARG A 339 47.81 -25.33 -19.75
CA ARG A 339 48.61 -26.15 -20.70
C ARG A 339 47.84 -26.38 -22.01
N LYS A 340 48.57 -26.49 -23.13
CA LYS A 340 47.97 -26.84 -24.42
C LYS A 340 47.26 -28.18 -24.31
N THR A 341 45.94 -28.20 -24.52
CA THR A 341 45.13 -29.41 -24.43
C THR A 341 45.14 -30.09 -25.80
N LYS A 342 45.61 -31.32 -25.88
CA LYS A 342 45.74 -32.09 -27.14
C LYS A 342 44.42 -32.17 -27.94
N TRP A 343 43.30 -32.11 -27.29
CA TRP A 343 41.98 -32.16 -27.91
C TRP A 343 41.62 -30.85 -28.64
N VAL A 344 42.02 -29.69 -28.13
CA VAL A 344 41.82 -28.38 -28.77
C VAL A 344 42.67 -28.20 -30.01
N ASN A 345 43.86 -28.82 -30.06
CA ASN A 345 44.70 -28.83 -31.25
C ASN A 345 44.07 -29.61 -32.42
N LYS A 346 43.20 -30.62 -32.15
CA LYS A 346 42.44 -31.32 -33.19
C LYS A 346 41.32 -30.47 -33.81
N LEU A 347 40.80 -29.47 -33.10
CA LEU A 347 39.75 -28.59 -33.59
C LEU A 347 40.25 -27.43 -34.46
N ASN A 348 41.58 -27.25 -34.55
CA ASN A 348 42.26 -26.26 -35.41
C ASN A 348 41.68 -24.83 -35.40
N LEU A 349 41.07 -24.44 -34.26
CA LEU A 349 40.35 -23.18 -34.11
C LEU A 349 41.24 -21.94 -34.06
N PHE A 350 42.56 -22.13 -33.89
CA PHE A 350 43.55 -21.04 -33.85
C PHE A 350 44.80 -21.52 -34.55
N ASN A 351 44.87 -21.32 -35.87
CA ASN A 351 46.05 -21.58 -36.69
C ASN A 351 47.21 -20.67 -36.28
N GLU A 352 48.03 -21.08 -35.33
CA GLU A 352 49.43 -20.64 -35.33
C GLU A 352 50.13 -21.43 -36.46
N LYS A 353 50.39 -20.75 -37.58
CA LYS A 353 51.22 -21.31 -38.66
C LYS A 353 52.56 -21.70 -38.05
N GLU A 354 52.90 -23.00 -38.15
CA GLU A 354 54.25 -23.45 -37.97
C GLU A 354 55.13 -22.70 -38.98
N GLN A 355 56.09 -21.90 -38.51
CA GLN A 355 57.30 -21.53 -39.22
C GLN A 355 58.43 -22.45 -38.79
#